data_3e538d9d6fa9d46dd404058df1a346a5
#
_entry.id   3e538d9d6fa9d46dd404058df1a346a5
#
_cell.length_a   1.000
_cell.length_b   1.000
_cell.length_c   1.000
_cell.angle_alpha   90.00
_cell.angle_beta   90.00
_cell.angle_gamma   90.00
#
_symmetry.space_group_name_H-M   'P 1'
#
loop_
_entity.id
_entity.type
_entity.pdbx_description
1 polymer ?
#
loop_
_entity_poly.entity_id
_entity_poly.type
_entity_poly.pdbx_seq_one_letter_code
_entity_poly.pdbx_strand_id
1 'polypeptide(L)'
;MSYYSKADRLKEVFLSDIDGERFMRDKYIPSAQHLAELYSASRNTVRRMLGQLVEEGILERCSNNRLLRSKGCSVVTMSETAADVLEKPIVLGWFYSGSSDRDVVDRSRGIERYVRENRLELRIFSSVRSHEPILNLLENITNCGVDGVIVAHHPQERYIAAINQVADMNFPVVIACGQSESCRASLVAGDEFSGIYSLTNLLLQKYDHPPYFIGVPGNIELRIAAFRQAMTDAGFVKQIDDRIFLLKPELDAPENWGMRQKLLLPGKLLRPCLSRMKLPASIVCANDYIAFGVYEAATELGLKVGRDLAVTGFDDLPFAARMNPPLTTVRTDCVQLGYQSAWLLDQLIRRRFKCAQRLLVPSELIIRSSC
;
A
#
# COMPACT_ATOMS: atom_id res chain seq x y z
N MET A 1 14.96 -1.50 16.74
CA MET A 1 14.63 -0.05 16.76
C MET A 1 15.90 0.71 17.06
N SER A 2 16.56 1.25 16.04
CA SER A 2 17.71 2.14 16.25
C SER A 2 17.16 3.55 16.49
N TYR A 3 17.23 3.99 17.74
CA TYR A 3 16.92 5.38 18.08
C TYR A 3 17.93 6.31 17.41
N TYR A 4 17.47 7.14 16.49
CA TYR A 4 18.23 8.25 15.94
C TYR A 4 18.71 9.13 17.10
N SER A 5 20.02 9.11 17.38
CA SER A 5 20.55 9.82 18.55
C SER A 5 20.54 11.32 18.30
N LYS A 6 20.50 12.13 19.40
CA LYS A 6 20.68 13.60 19.26
C LYS A 6 21.98 13.98 18.54
N ALA A 7 22.99 13.10 18.58
CA ALA A 7 24.26 13.30 17.88
C ALA A 7 24.13 13.10 16.35
N ASP A 8 23.29 12.17 15.89
CA ASP A 8 23.10 11.92 14.46
C ASP A 8 22.38 13.11 13.80
N ARG A 9 21.37 13.67 14.46
CA ARG A 9 20.70 14.91 14.00
C ARG A 9 21.64 16.11 13.95
N LEU A 10 22.45 16.26 14.98
CA LEU A 10 23.43 17.34 15.05
C LEU A 10 24.50 17.21 13.96
N LYS A 11 24.87 15.97 13.60
CA LYS A 11 25.80 15.65 12.55
C LYS A 11 25.31 16.11 11.17
N GLU A 12 24.03 15.85 10.85
CA GLU A 12 23.43 16.29 9.58
C GLU A 12 23.44 17.82 9.44
N VAL A 13 23.04 18.53 10.47
CA VAL A 13 23.07 20.01 10.51
C VAL A 13 24.51 20.53 10.36
N PHE A 14 25.45 19.95 11.06
CA PHE A 14 26.85 20.36 11.02
C PHE A 14 27.51 20.12 9.65
N LEU A 15 27.18 19.01 8.98
CA LEU A 15 27.67 18.72 7.62
C LEU A 15 27.14 19.75 6.62
N SER A 16 25.89 20.12 6.72
CA SER A 16 25.29 21.18 5.90
C SER A 16 25.96 22.54 6.10
N ASP A 17 26.27 22.92 7.36
CA ASP A 17 26.98 24.17 7.66
C ASP A 17 28.43 24.18 7.13
N ILE A 18 29.13 23.03 7.12
CA ILE A 18 30.45 22.91 6.51
C ILE A 18 30.36 23.07 4.99
N ASP A 19 29.36 22.47 4.36
CA ASP A 19 29.20 22.53 2.91
C ASP A 19 28.69 23.91 2.44
N GLY A 20 27.89 24.58 3.25
CA GLY A 20 27.40 25.95 3.02
C GLY A 20 28.44 27.06 3.31
N GLU A 21 29.71 26.71 3.40
CA GLU A 21 30.83 27.65 3.63
C GLU A 21 30.76 28.46 4.93
N ARG A 22 29.87 28.13 5.87
CA ARG A 22 29.70 28.87 7.13
C ARG A 22 30.98 28.97 7.95
N PHE A 23 31.88 27.99 7.82
CA PHE A 23 33.20 27.93 8.52
C PHE A 23 34.37 28.13 7.59
N MET A 24 34.19 28.55 6.33
CA MET A 24 35.26 28.70 5.34
C MET A 24 36.21 29.88 5.60
N ARG A 25 35.83 30.83 6.45
CA ARG A 25 36.75 31.94 6.82
C ARG A 25 37.88 31.50 7.70
N ASP A 26 37.72 30.39 8.40
CA ASP A 26 38.75 29.82 9.29
C ASP A 26 39.26 28.50 8.73
N LYS A 27 40.57 28.33 8.70
CA LYS A 27 41.25 27.09 8.25
C LYS A 27 40.79 25.85 9.06
N TYR A 28 40.27 26.04 10.27
CA TYR A 28 39.91 24.99 11.23
C TYR A 28 38.46 25.02 11.64
N ILE A 29 37.90 23.84 11.90
CA ILE A 29 36.61 23.69 12.50
C ILE A 29 36.56 24.33 13.90
N PRO A 30 35.53 25.07 14.27
CA PRO A 30 35.38 25.67 15.59
C PRO A 30 35.46 24.66 16.73
N SER A 31 35.82 25.12 17.93
CA SER A 31 35.96 24.23 19.09
C SER A 31 34.63 23.58 19.47
N ALA A 32 34.68 22.39 20.10
CA ALA A 32 33.49 21.68 20.56
C ALA A 32 32.65 22.52 21.56
N GLN A 33 33.28 23.48 22.25
CA GLN A 33 32.53 24.38 23.11
C GLN A 33 31.74 25.42 22.29
N HIS A 34 32.38 26.03 21.31
CA HIS A 34 31.73 27.02 20.44
C HIS A 34 30.60 26.41 19.62
N LEU A 35 30.81 25.17 19.09
CA LEU A 35 29.76 24.42 18.38
C LEU A 35 28.61 24.02 19.33
N ALA A 36 28.88 23.70 20.59
CA ALA A 36 27.85 23.40 21.58
C ALA A 36 26.95 24.61 21.86
N GLU A 37 27.54 25.82 21.94
CA GLU A 37 26.80 27.06 22.07
C GLU A 37 26.01 27.38 20.80
N LEU A 38 26.64 27.27 19.63
CA LEU A 38 26.06 27.57 18.33
C LEU A 38 24.81 26.70 18.01
N TYR A 39 24.88 25.39 18.34
CA TYR A 39 23.79 24.43 18.05
C TYR A 39 22.92 24.12 19.26
N SER A 40 23.05 24.85 20.36
CA SER A 40 22.31 24.61 21.61
C SER A 40 22.36 23.12 22.06
N ALA A 41 23.54 22.51 21.92
CA ALA A 41 23.77 21.11 22.21
C ALA A 41 24.74 20.90 23.37
N SER A 42 24.77 19.72 24.00
CA SER A 42 25.75 19.41 25.02
C SER A 42 27.15 19.23 24.42
N ARG A 43 28.20 19.66 25.12
CA ARG A 43 29.62 19.46 24.70
C ARG A 43 29.92 17.98 24.39
N ASN A 44 29.33 17.06 25.16
CA ASN A 44 29.52 15.62 24.95
C ASN A 44 28.86 15.13 23.65
N THR A 45 27.68 15.65 23.31
CA THR A 45 27.01 15.36 22.04
C THR A 45 27.85 15.82 20.85
N VAL A 46 28.36 17.07 20.93
CA VAL A 46 29.24 17.63 19.88
C VAL A 46 30.54 16.85 19.76
N ARG A 47 31.20 16.50 20.87
CA ARG A 47 32.43 15.68 20.83
C ARG A 47 32.23 14.31 20.19
N ARG A 48 31.09 13.67 20.49
CA ARG A 48 30.73 12.38 19.88
C ARG A 48 30.52 12.53 18.38
N MET A 49 29.79 13.55 17.94
CA MET A 49 29.58 13.87 16.53
C MET A 49 30.89 14.13 15.79
N LEU A 50 31.78 14.99 16.34
CA LEU A 50 33.08 15.27 15.74
C LEU A 50 33.99 14.02 15.68
N GLY A 51 33.91 13.14 16.68
CA GLY A 51 34.61 11.85 16.67
C GLY A 51 34.16 10.97 15.52
N GLN A 52 32.84 10.83 15.32
CA GLN A 52 32.26 10.07 14.20
C GLN A 52 32.71 10.63 12.84
N LEU A 53 32.74 11.95 12.67
CA LEU A 53 33.16 12.59 11.42
C LEU A 53 34.63 12.38 11.12
N VAL A 54 35.47 12.23 12.15
CA VAL A 54 36.88 11.86 12.00
C VAL A 54 37.02 10.38 11.62
N GLU A 55 36.27 9.49 12.25
CA GLU A 55 36.24 8.05 11.92
C GLU A 55 35.74 7.79 10.49
N GLU A 56 34.80 8.59 10.01
CA GLU A 56 34.30 8.55 8.64
C GLU A 56 35.21 9.23 7.60
N GLY A 57 36.31 9.82 8.03
CA GLY A 57 37.25 10.48 7.13
C GLY A 57 36.79 11.83 6.57
N ILE A 58 35.70 12.39 7.08
CA ILE A 58 35.16 13.70 6.66
C ILE A 58 35.99 14.85 7.28
N LEU A 59 36.43 14.65 8.50
CA LEU A 59 37.33 15.57 9.21
C LEU A 59 38.69 14.90 9.47
N GLU A 60 39.77 15.68 9.45
CA GLU A 60 41.09 15.26 9.82
C GLU A 60 41.58 15.98 11.07
N ARG A 61 42.26 15.26 11.95
CA ARG A 61 42.91 15.82 13.14
C ARG A 61 44.33 16.24 12.87
N CYS A 62 44.63 17.50 13.03
CA CYS A 62 45.96 18.03 12.85
C CYS A 62 46.86 17.78 14.08
N SER A 63 48.18 17.97 13.90
CA SER A 63 49.19 17.81 14.95
C SER A 63 48.96 18.75 16.18
N ASN A 64 48.29 19.89 15.98
CA ASN A 64 47.89 20.81 17.04
C ASN A 64 46.51 20.47 17.68
N ASN A 65 45.99 19.28 17.44
CA ASN A 65 44.69 18.76 17.92
C ASN A 65 43.47 19.53 17.41
N ARG A 66 43.61 20.36 16.37
CA ARG A 66 42.51 21.02 15.68
C ARG A 66 41.93 20.12 14.55
N LEU A 67 40.69 20.34 14.17
CA LEU A 67 40.04 19.61 13.09
C LEU A 67 40.00 20.43 11.81
N LEU A 68 40.26 19.78 10.68
CA LEU A 68 40.15 20.28 9.32
C LEU A 68 39.18 19.44 8.52
N ARG A 69 38.62 20.01 7.45
CA ARG A 69 37.91 19.21 6.43
C ARG A 69 38.98 18.41 5.61
N SER A 70 38.73 17.12 5.41
CA SER A 70 39.62 16.26 4.59
C SER A 70 39.60 16.69 3.13
N LYS A 71 40.80 16.81 2.52
CA LYS A 71 40.91 17.15 1.09
C LYS A 71 40.46 15.95 0.25
N GLY A 72 39.38 16.10 -0.49
CA GLY A 72 38.89 15.08 -1.42
C GLY A 72 37.50 14.49 -1.09
N CYS A 73 36.92 14.86 0.02
CA CYS A 73 35.52 14.49 0.31
C CYS A 73 34.59 15.59 -0.23
N SER A 74 34.11 15.43 -1.47
CA SER A 74 32.99 16.22 -1.97
C SER A 74 31.71 15.50 -1.54
N VAL A 75 31.06 16.03 -0.51
CA VAL A 75 29.66 15.68 -0.20
C VAL A 75 28.81 16.33 -1.30
N VAL A 76 27.97 15.57 -1.97
CA VAL A 76 27.04 16.11 -2.96
C VAL A 76 26.10 17.07 -2.23
N THR A 77 26.32 18.36 -2.39
CA THR A 77 25.48 19.42 -1.83
C THR A 77 24.12 19.40 -2.53
N MET A 78 23.08 19.13 -1.78
CA MET A 78 21.75 19.61 -2.12
C MET A 78 21.68 21.08 -1.66
N SER A 79 21.42 21.99 -2.61
CA SER A 79 21.43 23.45 -2.42
C SER A 79 20.16 23.98 -1.74
N GLU A 80 19.89 23.53 -0.53
CA GLU A 80 18.96 24.19 0.40
C GLU A 80 19.56 24.13 1.79
N THR A 81 19.62 25.23 2.50
CA THR A 81 20.20 25.32 3.85
C THR A 81 19.39 24.46 4.81
N ALA A 82 20.06 23.73 5.73
CA ALA A 82 19.41 22.83 6.69
C ALA A 82 18.35 23.54 7.60
N ALA A 83 18.41 24.86 7.69
CA ALA A 83 17.40 25.67 8.36
C ALA A 83 16.06 25.70 7.57
N ASP A 84 16.13 25.76 6.22
CA ASP A 84 14.94 25.76 5.36
C ASP A 84 14.31 24.36 5.28
N VAL A 85 15.13 23.29 5.41
CA VAL A 85 14.64 21.90 5.43
C VAL A 85 13.92 21.55 6.74
N LEU A 86 14.21 22.26 7.84
CA LEU A 86 13.55 22.04 9.14
C LEU A 86 12.24 22.82 9.32
N GLU A 87 11.96 23.81 8.48
CA GLU A 87 10.77 24.66 8.60
C GLU A 87 9.65 24.30 7.62
N LYS A 88 9.96 23.61 6.51
CA LYS A 88 8.93 23.20 5.55
C LYS A 88 8.41 21.79 5.89
N PRO A 89 7.15 21.66 6.28
CA PRO A 89 6.58 20.34 6.53
C PRO A 89 6.58 19.53 5.25
N ILE A 90 6.92 18.24 5.36
CA ILE A 90 6.77 17.30 4.25
C ILE A 90 5.31 17.21 3.87
N VAL A 91 5.00 17.38 2.58
CA VAL A 91 3.65 17.36 2.03
C VAL A 91 3.40 16.05 1.31
N LEU A 92 2.55 15.19 1.87
CA LEU A 92 2.11 13.96 1.21
C LEU A 92 0.93 14.23 0.30
N GLY A 93 0.94 13.67 -0.91
CA GLY A 93 -0.21 13.64 -1.81
C GLY A 93 -1.03 12.37 -1.62
N TRP A 94 -2.36 12.46 -1.53
CA TRP A 94 -3.28 11.33 -1.63
C TRP A 94 -4.14 11.46 -2.88
N PHE A 95 -3.89 10.63 -3.88
CA PHE A 95 -4.53 10.65 -5.19
C PHE A 95 -5.46 9.45 -5.34
N TYR A 96 -6.75 9.69 -5.49
CA TYR A 96 -7.70 8.64 -5.74
C TYR A 96 -8.82 9.07 -6.68
N SER A 97 -9.36 8.09 -7.39
CA SER A 97 -10.57 8.25 -8.20
C SER A 97 -11.64 7.28 -7.70
N GLY A 98 -12.87 7.71 -7.80
CA GLY A 98 -14.01 6.94 -7.34
C GLY A 98 -14.80 7.64 -6.25
N SER A 99 -15.97 7.09 -5.99
CA SER A 99 -16.88 7.61 -4.98
C SER A 99 -16.45 7.17 -3.58
N SER A 100 -17.18 7.62 -2.60
CA SER A 100 -17.11 7.33 -1.17
C SER A 100 -17.15 5.83 -0.80
N ASP A 101 -16.41 4.99 -1.50
CA ASP A 101 -16.27 3.60 -1.11
C ASP A 101 -15.58 3.53 0.25
N ARG A 102 -16.15 2.73 1.14
CA ARG A 102 -15.68 2.59 2.53
C ARG A 102 -14.16 2.40 2.61
N ASP A 103 -13.63 1.59 1.71
CA ASP A 103 -12.20 1.28 1.67
C ASP A 103 -11.33 2.51 1.40
N VAL A 104 -11.79 3.44 0.55
CA VAL A 104 -11.10 4.72 0.30
C VAL A 104 -11.17 5.60 1.53
N VAL A 105 -12.35 5.67 2.19
CA VAL A 105 -12.54 6.45 3.42
C VAL A 105 -11.68 5.91 4.55
N ASP A 106 -11.66 4.60 4.76
CA ASP A 106 -10.88 3.98 5.82
C ASP A 106 -9.37 4.11 5.55
N ARG A 107 -8.90 3.99 4.30
CA ARG A 107 -7.50 4.31 3.92
C ARG A 107 -7.16 5.77 4.18
N SER A 108 -8.04 6.70 3.81
CA SER A 108 -7.85 8.13 4.07
C SER A 108 -7.68 8.40 5.57
N ARG A 109 -8.50 7.77 6.43
CA ARG A 109 -8.36 7.87 7.90
C ARG A 109 -7.00 7.38 8.39
N GLY A 110 -6.49 6.30 7.82
CA GLY A 110 -5.16 5.78 8.15
C GLY A 110 -4.04 6.75 7.76
N ILE A 111 -4.11 7.31 6.54
CA ILE A 111 -3.18 8.32 6.04
C ILE A 111 -3.22 9.57 6.93
N GLU A 112 -4.40 10.11 7.19
CA GLU A 112 -4.58 11.29 8.05
C GLU A 112 -4.05 11.07 9.47
N ARG A 113 -4.25 9.89 10.02
CA ARG A 113 -3.71 9.50 11.33
C ARG A 113 -2.19 9.57 11.34
N TYR A 114 -1.51 8.96 10.36
CA TYR A 114 -0.05 9.00 10.25
C TYR A 114 0.48 10.44 10.11
N VAL A 115 -0.12 11.21 9.20
CA VAL A 115 0.23 12.61 8.92
C VAL A 115 0.17 13.46 10.20
N ARG A 116 -0.93 13.33 10.96
CA ARG A 116 -1.12 14.05 12.22
C ARG A 116 -0.10 13.65 13.30
N GLU A 117 0.15 12.34 13.47
CA GLU A 117 1.08 11.80 14.46
C GLU A 117 2.53 12.23 14.18
N ASN A 118 2.88 12.46 12.91
CA ASN A 118 4.23 12.81 12.47
C ASN A 118 4.40 14.29 12.08
N ARG A 119 3.38 15.13 12.27
CA ARG A 119 3.39 16.58 11.96
C ARG A 119 3.73 16.87 10.49
N LEU A 120 3.17 16.10 9.59
CA LEU A 120 3.26 16.26 8.15
C LEU A 120 2.06 17.05 7.61
N GLU A 121 2.11 17.45 6.34
CA GLU A 121 0.96 17.98 5.62
C GLU A 121 0.37 16.93 4.67
N LEU A 122 -0.93 17.02 4.40
CA LEU A 122 -1.64 16.15 3.47
C LEU A 122 -2.39 17.00 2.44
N ARG A 123 -2.15 16.72 1.16
CA ARG A 123 -2.97 17.23 0.06
C ARG A 123 -3.76 16.09 -0.57
N ILE A 124 -5.07 16.28 -0.64
CA ILE A 124 -5.98 15.27 -1.20
C ILE A 124 -6.44 15.73 -2.57
N PHE A 125 -6.25 14.85 -3.55
CA PHE A 125 -6.71 15.03 -4.92
C PHE A 125 -7.66 13.90 -5.26
N SER A 126 -8.93 14.22 -5.44
CA SER A 126 -9.96 13.23 -5.73
C SER A 126 -10.73 13.53 -7.00
N SER A 127 -11.12 12.49 -7.71
CA SER A 127 -12.01 12.59 -8.85
C SER A 127 -13.11 11.54 -8.75
N VAL A 128 -14.38 11.98 -8.78
CA VAL A 128 -15.53 11.10 -8.56
C VAL A 128 -15.99 10.42 -9.85
N ARG A 129 -15.80 11.03 -11.00
CA ARG A 129 -16.42 10.60 -12.27
C ARG A 129 -15.46 10.06 -13.31
N SER A 130 -14.18 10.33 -13.19
CA SER A 130 -13.18 9.98 -14.20
C SER A 130 -11.81 9.79 -13.58
N HIS A 131 -10.97 8.95 -14.17
CA HIS A 131 -9.56 8.79 -13.80
C HIS A 131 -8.64 9.81 -14.47
N GLU A 132 -9.10 10.49 -15.53
CA GLU A 132 -8.30 11.45 -16.28
C GLU A 132 -7.68 12.58 -15.42
N PRO A 133 -8.40 13.19 -14.46
CA PRO A 133 -7.76 14.19 -13.59
C PRO A 133 -6.57 13.66 -12.79
N ILE A 134 -6.64 12.40 -12.34
CA ILE A 134 -5.53 11.77 -11.61
C ILE A 134 -4.37 11.45 -12.55
N LEU A 135 -4.63 10.99 -13.78
CA LEU A 135 -3.60 10.80 -14.79
C LEU A 135 -2.87 12.12 -15.10
N ASN A 136 -3.62 13.20 -15.33
CA ASN A 136 -3.04 14.53 -15.58
C ASN A 136 -2.20 15.03 -14.40
N LEU A 137 -2.59 14.73 -13.15
CA LEU A 137 -1.79 15.04 -11.97
C LEU A 137 -0.50 14.22 -11.92
N LEU A 138 -0.54 12.93 -12.25
CA LEU A 138 0.67 12.08 -12.30
C LEU A 138 1.64 12.55 -13.39
N GLU A 139 1.15 12.91 -14.56
CA GLU A 139 1.94 13.46 -15.66
C GLU A 139 2.62 14.80 -15.31
N ASN A 140 2.04 15.57 -14.37
CA ASN A 140 2.51 16.87 -13.92
C ASN A 140 2.90 16.89 -12.45
N ILE A 141 3.35 15.77 -11.91
CA ILE A 141 3.53 15.53 -10.46
C ILE A 141 4.44 16.57 -9.80
N THR A 142 5.48 17.02 -10.47
CA THR A 142 6.42 18.04 -9.95
C THR A 142 5.77 19.39 -9.67
N ASN A 143 4.63 19.67 -10.29
CA ASN A 143 3.89 20.94 -10.16
C ASN A 143 2.75 20.83 -9.12
N CYS A 144 2.50 19.65 -8.56
CA CYS A 144 1.41 19.45 -7.58
C CYS A 144 1.73 20.00 -6.19
N GLY A 145 2.99 20.39 -5.94
CA GLY A 145 3.43 20.92 -4.64
C GLY A 145 3.37 19.88 -3.52
N VAL A 146 3.68 18.61 -3.83
CA VAL A 146 3.81 17.50 -2.89
C VAL A 146 5.22 16.92 -2.99
N ASP A 147 5.75 16.37 -1.90
CA ASP A 147 7.08 15.77 -1.85
C ASP A 147 7.05 14.28 -2.22
N GLY A 148 5.87 13.69 -2.24
CA GLY A 148 5.61 12.34 -2.68
C GLY A 148 4.12 12.06 -2.74
N VAL A 149 3.72 10.94 -3.37
CA VAL A 149 2.31 10.63 -3.60
C VAL A 149 1.94 9.20 -3.24
N ILE A 150 0.80 9.05 -2.57
CA ILE A 150 0.07 7.80 -2.44
C ILE A 150 -1.00 7.78 -3.52
N VAL A 151 -1.10 6.70 -4.27
CA VAL A 151 -2.05 6.55 -5.36
C VAL A 151 -2.93 5.34 -5.11
N ALA A 152 -4.25 5.51 -5.17
CA ALA A 152 -5.15 4.37 -5.19
C ALA A 152 -4.94 3.55 -6.47
N HIS A 153 -4.82 2.23 -6.34
CA HIS A 153 -4.59 1.36 -7.49
C HIS A 153 -5.74 1.42 -8.50
N HIS A 154 -5.37 1.38 -9.78
CA HIS A 154 -6.30 1.19 -10.87
C HIS A 154 -5.71 0.20 -11.90
N PRO A 155 -6.48 -0.77 -12.41
CA PRO A 155 -5.95 -1.86 -13.24
C PRO A 155 -5.62 -1.47 -14.69
N GLN A 156 -5.96 -0.27 -15.15
CA GLN A 156 -5.70 0.14 -16.53
C GLN A 156 -4.20 0.31 -16.78
N GLU A 157 -3.69 -0.25 -17.89
CA GLU A 157 -2.28 -0.16 -18.28
C GLU A 157 -1.77 1.29 -18.35
N ARG A 158 -2.58 2.20 -18.88
CA ARG A 158 -2.24 3.62 -18.95
C ARG A 158 -1.96 4.23 -17.59
N TYR A 159 -2.73 3.81 -16.57
CA TYR A 159 -2.55 4.28 -15.19
C TYR A 159 -1.27 3.74 -14.57
N ILE A 160 -0.98 2.47 -14.78
CA ILE A 160 0.27 1.82 -14.35
C ILE A 160 1.47 2.45 -15.07
N ALA A 161 1.35 2.75 -16.36
CA ALA A 161 2.41 3.42 -17.12
C ALA A 161 2.73 4.81 -16.55
N ALA A 162 1.71 5.62 -16.22
CA ALA A 162 1.91 6.93 -15.60
C ALA A 162 2.60 6.82 -14.22
N ILE A 163 2.20 5.86 -13.39
CA ILE A 163 2.85 5.60 -12.10
C ILE A 163 4.32 5.18 -12.29
N ASN A 164 4.60 4.34 -13.28
CA ASN A 164 5.95 3.91 -13.59
C ASN A 164 6.84 5.08 -14.06
N GLN A 165 6.30 6.01 -14.83
CA GLN A 165 7.01 7.25 -15.23
C GLN A 165 7.39 8.08 -13.99
N VAL A 166 6.46 8.25 -13.04
CA VAL A 166 6.73 8.94 -11.77
C VAL A 166 7.84 8.24 -10.98
N ALA A 167 7.80 6.90 -10.91
CA ALA A 167 8.83 6.11 -10.22
C ALA A 167 10.21 6.22 -10.92
N ASP A 168 10.24 6.22 -12.25
CA ASP A 168 11.47 6.36 -13.05
C ASP A 168 12.14 7.73 -12.88
N MET A 169 11.36 8.76 -12.56
CA MET A 169 11.87 10.09 -12.19
C MET A 169 12.48 10.12 -10.78
N ASN A 170 12.54 9.00 -10.08
CA ASN A 170 12.88 8.90 -8.66
C ASN A 170 11.99 9.75 -7.73
N PHE A 171 10.77 10.09 -8.18
CA PHE A 171 9.80 10.77 -7.34
C PHE A 171 9.12 9.73 -6.42
N PRO A 172 9.04 10.00 -5.10
CA PRO A 172 8.46 9.06 -4.15
C PRO A 172 6.99 8.76 -4.45
N VAL A 173 6.70 7.49 -4.76
CA VAL A 173 5.33 7.05 -5.08
C VAL A 173 5.04 5.70 -4.42
N VAL A 174 3.87 5.61 -3.79
CA VAL A 174 3.34 4.39 -3.16
C VAL A 174 1.96 4.10 -3.73
N ILE A 175 1.76 2.86 -4.18
CA ILE A 175 0.41 2.37 -4.51
C ILE A 175 -0.24 1.84 -3.24
N ALA A 176 -1.45 2.32 -2.94
CA ALA A 176 -2.26 1.84 -1.85
C ALA A 176 -3.37 0.93 -2.38
N CYS A 177 -3.26 -0.37 -2.09
CA CYS A 177 -4.15 -1.44 -2.54
C CYS A 177 -3.99 -1.86 -4.01
N GLY A 178 -4.25 -3.13 -4.26
CA GLY A 178 -4.08 -3.77 -5.57
C GLY A 178 -2.62 -4.17 -5.85
N GLN A 179 -2.45 -5.14 -6.70
CA GLN A 179 -1.13 -5.63 -7.11
C GLN A 179 -1.04 -5.66 -8.63
N SER A 180 0.08 -5.22 -9.16
CA SER A 180 0.42 -5.37 -10.57
C SER A 180 1.90 -5.73 -10.67
N GLU A 181 2.20 -6.82 -11.37
CA GLU A 181 3.58 -7.26 -11.61
C GLU A 181 4.37 -6.26 -12.46
N SER A 182 3.67 -5.54 -13.35
CA SER A 182 4.27 -4.53 -14.22
C SER A 182 4.56 -3.20 -13.51
N CYS A 183 4.15 -3.03 -12.25
CA CYS A 183 4.36 -1.79 -11.52
C CYS A 183 5.69 -1.77 -10.76
N ARG A 184 6.48 -0.71 -10.99
CA ARG A 184 7.80 -0.49 -10.38
C ARG A 184 7.77 0.36 -9.11
N ALA A 185 6.63 0.97 -8.80
CA ALA A 185 6.45 1.76 -7.60
C ALA A 185 6.40 0.89 -6.33
N SER A 186 6.63 1.51 -5.18
CA SER A 186 6.38 0.86 -3.91
C SER A 186 4.89 0.58 -3.70
N LEU A 187 4.57 -0.48 -2.96
CA LEU A 187 3.22 -1.00 -2.82
C LEU A 187 2.91 -1.31 -1.36
N VAL A 188 1.70 -0.93 -0.93
CA VAL A 188 1.06 -1.45 0.30
C VAL A 188 -0.28 -2.07 -0.09
N ALA A 189 -0.45 -3.36 0.17
CA ALA A 189 -1.66 -4.11 -0.20
C ALA A 189 -2.13 -5.02 0.93
N GLY A 190 -3.37 -5.50 0.87
CA GLY A 190 -3.83 -6.60 1.71
C GLY A 190 -3.18 -7.92 1.27
N ASP A 191 -3.02 -8.84 2.21
CA ASP A 191 -2.57 -10.20 1.90
C ASP A 191 -3.74 -11.02 1.34
N GLU A 192 -4.01 -10.80 0.05
CA GLU A 192 -5.10 -11.48 -0.68
C GLU A 192 -4.85 -12.98 -0.82
N PHE A 193 -3.56 -13.35 -0.99
CA PHE A 193 -3.20 -14.76 -1.14
C PHE A 193 -3.55 -15.54 0.13
N SER A 194 -3.05 -15.13 1.29
CA SER A 194 -3.32 -15.82 2.56
C SER A 194 -4.81 -15.81 2.90
N GLY A 195 -5.54 -14.74 2.55
CA GLY A 195 -6.99 -14.64 2.77
C GLY A 195 -7.77 -15.70 1.97
N ILE A 196 -7.58 -15.79 0.66
CA ILE A 196 -8.27 -16.78 -0.19
C ILE A 196 -7.80 -18.20 0.11
N TYR A 197 -6.50 -18.39 0.37
CA TYR A 197 -5.97 -19.70 0.79
C TYR A 197 -6.66 -20.19 2.06
N SER A 198 -6.84 -19.32 3.06
CA SER A 198 -7.51 -19.64 4.31
C SER A 198 -9.01 -19.95 4.12
N LEU A 199 -9.72 -19.17 3.29
CA LEU A 199 -11.12 -19.48 2.94
C LEU A 199 -11.27 -20.83 2.24
N THR A 200 -10.39 -21.13 1.29
CA THR A 200 -10.42 -22.38 0.57
C THR A 200 -10.18 -23.56 1.50
N ASN A 201 -9.18 -23.46 2.38
CA ASN A 201 -8.90 -24.47 3.39
C ASN A 201 -10.03 -24.65 4.41
N LEU A 202 -10.69 -23.56 4.83
CA LEU A 202 -11.87 -23.66 5.68
C LEU A 202 -12.94 -24.54 5.05
N LEU A 203 -13.23 -24.35 3.76
CA LEU A 203 -14.23 -25.16 3.04
C LEU A 203 -13.76 -26.60 2.84
N LEU A 204 -12.49 -26.84 2.50
CA LEU A 204 -11.89 -28.16 2.34
C LEU A 204 -11.88 -28.96 3.62
N GLN A 205 -11.71 -28.32 4.79
CA GLN A 205 -11.76 -28.97 6.09
C GLN A 205 -13.18 -29.27 6.56
N LYS A 206 -14.15 -28.46 6.15
CA LYS A 206 -15.53 -28.55 6.61
C LYS A 206 -16.39 -29.50 5.77
N TYR A 207 -16.05 -29.65 4.48
CA TYR A 207 -16.86 -30.41 3.52
C TYR A 207 -16.03 -31.47 2.80
N ASP A 208 -16.62 -32.65 2.54
CA ASP A 208 -15.97 -33.77 1.86
C ASP A 208 -15.85 -33.59 0.33
N HIS A 209 -15.98 -32.38 -0.16
CA HIS A 209 -15.90 -32.07 -1.58
C HIS A 209 -15.13 -30.78 -1.83
N PRO A 210 -14.35 -30.70 -2.93
CA PRO A 210 -13.59 -29.51 -3.25
C PRO A 210 -14.49 -28.34 -3.66
N PRO A 211 -14.18 -27.11 -3.21
CA PRO A 211 -14.95 -25.92 -3.53
C PRO A 211 -14.83 -25.52 -5.01
N TYR A 212 -15.75 -24.66 -5.44
CA TYR A 212 -15.66 -23.89 -6.68
C TYR A 212 -15.14 -22.49 -6.38
N PHE A 213 -14.48 -21.88 -7.37
CA PHE A 213 -14.11 -20.46 -7.34
C PHE A 213 -14.92 -19.68 -8.35
N ILE A 214 -15.48 -18.55 -7.96
CA ILE A 214 -16.20 -17.64 -8.87
C ILE A 214 -15.58 -16.25 -8.79
N GLY A 215 -15.19 -15.71 -9.95
CA GLY A 215 -14.58 -14.40 -10.08
C GLY A 215 -14.90 -13.68 -11.38
N VAL A 216 -14.48 -12.44 -11.47
CA VAL A 216 -14.48 -11.62 -12.68
C VAL A 216 -13.03 -11.39 -13.08
N PRO A 217 -12.63 -11.57 -14.36
CA PRO A 217 -11.26 -11.30 -14.80
C PRO A 217 -10.80 -9.88 -14.46
N GLY A 218 -9.55 -9.74 -14.08
CA GLY A 218 -8.89 -8.48 -13.73
C GLY A 218 -8.56 -8.37 -12.24
N ASN A 219 -7.28 -8.24 -11.92
CA ASN A 219 -6.73 -8.12 -10.56
C ASN A 219 -7.11 -9.22 -9.56
N ILE A 220 -7.39 -10.43 -10.04
CA ILE A 220 -7.71 -11.58 -9.19
C ILE A 220 -6.72 -12.73 -9.35
N GLU A 221 -5.61 -12.52 -10.05
CA GLU A 221 -4.60 -13.54 -10.36
C GLU A 221 -4.05 -14.17 -9.06
N LEU A 222 -3.76 -13.35 -8.05
CA LEU A 222 -3.31 -13.84 -6.73
C LEU A 222 -4.40 -14.63 -6.00
N ARG A 223 -5.66 -14.23 -6.11
CA ARG A 223 -6.80 -14.95 -5.52
C ARG A 223 -6.97 -16.31 -6.19
N ILE A 224 -6.83 -16.37 -7.50
CA ILE A 224 -6.84 -17.62 -8.26
C ILE A 224 -5.64 -18.50 -7.89
N ALA A 225 -4.45 -17.92 -7.80
CA ALA A 225 -3.23 -18.65 -7.42
C ALA A 225 -3.37 -19.25 -6.01
N ALA A 226 -3.92 -18.49 -5.06
CA ALA A 226 -4.18 -18.95 -3.70
C ALA A 226 -5.19 -20.11 -3.65
N PHE A 227 -6.29 -20.00 -4.40
CA PHE A 227 -7.27 -21.07 -4.54
C PHE A 227 -6.63 -22.34 -5.14
N ARG A 228 -5.87 -22.20 -6.23
CA ARG A 228 -5.14 -23.31 -6.87
C ARG A 228 -4.17 -23.97 -5.90
N GLN A 229 -3.42 -23.18 -5.12
CA GLN A 229 -2.47 -23.71 -4.14
C GLN A 229 -3.17 -24.53 -3.08
N ALA A 230 -4.24 -24.00 -2.46
CA ALA A 230 -5.00 -24.73 -1.44
C ALA A 230 -5.61 -26.04 -1.97
N MET A 231 -6.14 -26.02 -3.19
CA MET A 231 -6.66 -27.23 -3.86
C MET A 231 -5.56 -28.25 -4.14
N THR A 232 -4.38 -27.79 -4.53
CA THR A 232 -3.21 -28.63 -4.80
C THR A 232 -2.72 -29.30 -3.52
N ASP A 233 -2.58 -28.52 -2.44
CA ASP A 233 -2.13 -29.01 -1.13
C ASP A 233 -3.11 -30.06 -0.55
N ALA A 234 -4.40 -29.92 -0.87
CA ALA A 234 -5.44 -30.89 -0.50
C ALA A 234 -5.56 -32.11 -1.48
N GLY A 235 -4.72 -32.17 -2.54
CA GLY A 235 -4.69 -33.30 -3.46
C GLY A 235 -5.71 -33.26 -4.61
N PHE A 236 -6.44 -32.14 -4.82
CA PHE A 236 -7.48 -32.02 -5.85
C PHE A 236 -6.97 -31.49 -7.20
N VAL A 237 -5.69 -31.68 -7.55
CA VAL A 237 -5.00 -31.10 -8.72
C VAL A 237 -5.79 -31.24 -10.03
N LYS A 238 -6.32 -32.43 -10.31
CA LYS A 238 -7.03 -32.75 -11.57
C LYS A 238 -8.38 -32.02 -11.72
N GLN A 239 -8.93 -31.46 -10.66
CA GLN A 239 -10.27 -30.85 -10.62
C GLN A 239 -10.24 -29.33 -10.62
N ILE A 240 -9.06 -28.71 -10.53
CA ILE A 240 -8.93 -27.28 -10.29
C ILE A 240 -9.56 -26.44 -11.42
N ASP A 241 -9.18 -26.73 -12.67
CA ASP A 241 -9.62 -25.92 -13.81
C ASP A 241 -11.13 -25.99 -14.06
N ASP A 242 -11.74 -27.16 -13.85
CA ASP A 242 -13.19 -27.38 -13.98
C ASP A 242 -13.99 -26.67 -12.88
N ARG A 243 -13.31 -26.14 -11.85
CA ARG A 243 -13.95 -25.50 -10.69
C ARG A 243 -13.74 -24.00 -10.62
N ILE A 244 -13.06 -23.40 -11.62
CA ILE A 244 -12.85 -21.96 -11.68
C ILE A 244 -13.78 -21.36 -12.74
N PHE A 245 -14.74 -20.57 -12.30
CA PHE A 245 -15.66 -19.84 -13.16
C PHE A 245 -15.28 -18.36 -13.20
N LEU A 246 -14.73 -17.92 -14.33
CA LEU A 246 -14.41 -16.52 -14.60
C LEU A 246 -15.50 -15.94 -15.49
N LEU A 247 -16.38 -15.15 -14.91
CA LEU A 247 -17.54 -14.57 -15.57
C LEU A 247 -17.20 -13.16 -16.05
N LYS A 248 -17.39 -12.91 -17.33
CA LYS A 248 -17.29 -11.55 -17.87
C LYS A 248 -18.62 -10.85 -17.66
N PRO A 249 -18.66 -9.67 -16.99
CA PRO A 249 -19.82 -8.81 -17.04
C PRO A 249 -20.17 -8.52 -18.50
N GLU A 250 -21.46 -8.34 -18.81
CA GLU A 250 -21.86 -7.90 -20.15
C GLU A 250 -21.11 -6.60 -20.49
N LEU A 251 -20.53 -6.54 -21.69
CA LEU A 251 -19.71 -5.43 -22.20
C LEU A 251 -20.46 -4.08 -22.28
N ASP A 252 -21.80 -4.11 -22.11
CA ASP A 252 -22.69 -2.96 -22.19
C ASP A 252 -22.92 -2.26 -20.84
N ALA A 253 -22.12 -2.57 -19.83
CA ALA A 253 -22.22 -1.82 -18.58
C ALA A 253 -21.83 -0.34 -18.86
N PRO A 254 -22.76 0.62 -18.62
CA PRO A 254 -22.49 2.03 -18.88
C PRO A 254 -21.17 2.47 -18.26
N GLU A 255 -20.38 3.30 -18.96
CA GLU A 255 -19.08 3.80 -18.46
C GLU A 255 -19.19 4.53 -17.12
N ASN A 256 -20.37 5.09 -16.84
CA ASN A 256 -20.69 5.79 -15.60
C ASN A 256 -21.08 4.85 -14.43
N TRP A 257 -21.13 3.53 -14.65
CA TRP A 257 -21.34 2.60 -13.54
C TRP A 257 -20.11 2.60 -12.64
N GLY A 258 -20.33 2.90 -11.37
CA GLY A 258 -19.30 2.78 -10.34
C GLY A 258 -18.78 1.33 -10.23
N MET A 259 -17.60 1.15 -9.66
CA MET A 259 -16.97 -0.16 -9.47
C MET A 259 -17.94 -1.19 -8.86
N ARG A 260 -18.81 -0.77 -7.92
CA ARG A 260 -19.85 -1.60 -7.30
C ARG A 260 -20.79 -2.26 -8.31
N GLN A 261 -21.27 -1.48 -9.27
CA GLN A 261 -22.24 -1.96 -10.27
C GLN A 261 -21.58 -2.89 -11.29
N LYS A 262 -20.27 -2.66 -11.57
CA LYS A 262 -19.49 -3.53 -12.47
C LYS A 262 -19.12 -4.86 -11.83
N LEU A 263 -19.06 -4.93 -10.50
CA LEU A 263 -18.74 -6.16 -9.75
C LEU A 263 -20.00 -6.95 -9.33
N LEU A 264 -21.18 -6.33 -9.36
CA LEU A 264 -22.44 -7.02 -9.17
C LEU A 264 -22.70 -7.89 -10.41
N LEU A 265 -22.37 -9.18 -10.31
CA LEU A 265 -22.82 -10.15 -11.30
C LEU A 265 -24.32 -10.40 -11.10
N PRO A 266 -25.18 -10.06 -12.08
CA PRO A 266 -26.61 -10.37 -11.97
C PRO A 266 -26.79 -11.86 -11.78
N GLY A 267 -27.78 -12.26 -10.98
CA GLY A 267 -28.13 -13.68 -10.75
C GLY A 267 -28.28 -14.48 -12.03
N LYS A 268 -28.76 -13.84 -13.13
CA LYS A 268 -28.88 -14.46 -14.46
C LYS A 268 -27.55 -15.02 -15.02
N LEU A 269 -26.40 -14.40 -14.73
CA LEU A 269 -25.09 -14.88 -15.17
C LEU A 269 -24.57 -16.02 -14.29
N LEU A 270 -24.98 -16.06 -13.04
CA LEU A 270 -24.54 -17.03 -12.05
C LEU A 270 -25.39 -18.33 -12.08
N ARG A 271 -26.68 -18.25 -12.46
CA ARG A 271 -27.54 -19.42 -12.55
C ARG A 271 -26.97 -20.58 -13.39
N PRO A 272 -26.44 -20.35 -14.60
CA PRO A 272 -25.83 -21.44 -15.37
C PRO A 272 -24.64 -22.09 -14.67
N CYS A 273 -23.87 -21.33 -13.89
CA CYS A 273 -22.76 -21.87 -13.10
C CYS A 273 -23.28 -22.73 -11.95
N LEU A 274 -24.23 -22.21 -11.16
CA LEU A 274 -24.81 -22.95 -10.04
C LEU A 274 -25.53 -24.24 -10.51
N SER A 275 -26.23 -24.19 -11.63
CA SER A 275 -26.92 -25.38 -12.21
C SER A 275 -25.98 -26.50 -12.66
N ARG A 276 -24.71 -26.20 -12.88
CA ARG A 276 -23.68 -27.20 -13.23
C ARG A 276 -22.99 -27.81 -12.00
N MET A 277 -23.17 -27.23 -10.82
CA MET A 277 -22.54 -27.71 -9.60
C MET A 277 -23.25 -28.94 -9.06
N LYS A 278 -22.47 -29.91 -8.59
CA LYS A 278 -23.01 -31.04 -7.85
C LYS A 278 -23.30 -30.60 -6.41
N LEU A 279 -24.56 -30.69 -6.00
CA LEU A 279 -24.99 -30.32 -4.65
C LEU A 279 -24.81 -31.47 -3.65
N PRO A 280 -24.54 -31.19 -2.37
CA PRO A 280 -24.21 -29.86 -1.83
C PRO A 280 -22.89 -29.35 -2.40
N ALA A 281 -22.75 -28.02 -2.54
CA ALA A 281 -21.56 -27.38 -3.10
C ALA A 281 -21.00 -26.31 -2.18
N SER A 282 -19.69 -26.07 -2.27
CA SER A 282 -19.02 -24.97 -1.58
C SER A 282 -18.36 -24.03 -2.60
N ILE A 283 -18.41 -22.71 -2.34
CA ILE A 283 -18.04 -21.67 -3.29
C ILE A 283 -17.17 -20.62 -2.59
N VAL A 284 -15.99 -20.38 -3.15
CA VAL A 284 -15.13 -19.23 -2.85
C VAL A 284 -15.42 -18.16 -3.88
N CYS A 285 -16.08 -17.09 -3.48
CA CYS A 285 -16.28 -15.91 -4.32
C CYS A 285 -15.07 -14.98 -4.21
N ALA A 286 -14.62 -14.43 -5.35
CA ALA A 286 -13.48 -13.53 -5.36
C ALA A 286 -13.71 -12.26 -4.52
N ASN A 287 -14.96 -11.84 -4.31
CA ASN A 287 -15.33 -10.75 -3.39
C ASN A 287 -16.78 -10.89 -2.91
N ASP A 288 -17.20 -10.01 -1.98
CA ASP A 288 -18.54 -10.02 -1.40
C ASP A 288 -19.65 -9.63 -2.40
N TYR A 289 -19.36 -8.81 -3.41
CA TYR A 289 -20.34 -8.48 -4.46
C TYR A 289 -20.70 -9.70 -5.31
N ILE A 290 -19.71 -10.53 -5.63
CA ILE A 290 -19.96 -11.80 -6.35
C ILE A 290 -20.75 -12.74 -5.45
N ALA A 291 -20.40 -12.83 -4.16
CA ALA A 291 -21.16 -13.63 -3.20
C ALA A 291 -22.60 -13.18 -3.11
N PHE A 292 -22.88 -11.86 -3.12
CA PHE A 292 -24.23 -11.32 -3.15
C PHE A 292 -25.02 -11.83 -4.37
N GLY A 293 -24.43 -11.76 -5.56
CA GLY A 293 -25.05 -12.31 -6.77
C GLY A 293 -25.28 -13.83 -6.70
N VAL A 294 -24.39 -14.59 -6.04
CA VAL A 294 -24.62 -16.03 -5.78
C VAL A 294 -25.85 -16.27 -4.91
N TYR A 295 -26.07 -15.44 -3.87
CA TYR A 295 -27.29 -15.53 -3.04
C TYR A 295 -28.55 -15.25 -3.83
N GLU A 296 -28.55 -14.24 -4.72
CA GLU A 296 -29.67 -13.95 -5.60
C GLU A 296 -29.98 -15.15 -6.52
N ALA A 297 -28.95 -15.69 -7.21
CA ALA A 297 -29.08 -16.83 -8.08
C ALA A 297 -29.55 -18.09 -7.33
N ALA A 298 -29.05 -18.33 -6.13
CA ALA A 298 -29.46 -19.43 -5.27
C ALA A 298 -30.96 -19.31 -4.92
N THR A 299 -31.41 -18.12 -4.55
CA THR A 299 -32.84 -17.85 -4.26
C THR A 299 -33.72 -18.14 -5.46
N GLU A 300 -33.34 -17.70 -6.66
CA GLU A 300 -34.06 -17.97 -7.89
C GLU A 300 -34.11 -19.47 -8.26
N LEU A 301 -33.11 -20.23 -7.86
CA LEU A 301 -33.04 -21.69 -8.07
C LEU A 301 -33.68 -22.50 -6.92
N GLY A 302 -34.22 -21.85 -5.89
CA GLY A 302 -34.76 -22.50 -4.70
C GLY A 302 -33.71 -23.17 -3.80
N LEU A 303 -32.42 -22.80 -3.96
CA LEU A 303 -31.33 -23.32 -3.15
C LEU A 303 -31.16 -22.48 -1.88
N LYS A 304 -30.74 -23.11 -0.78
CA LYS A 304 -30.51 -22.46 0.51
C LYS A 304 -29.02 -22.35 0.78
N VAL A 305 -28.52 -21.11 0.89
CA VAL A 305 -27.15 -20.85 1.38
C VAL A 305 -27.04 -21.30 2.84
N GLY A 306 -25.92 -21.87 3.21
CA GLY A 306 -25.67 -22.49 4.52
C GLY A 306 -26.15 -23.94 4.62
N ARG A 307 -26.95 -24.44 3.65
CA ARG A 307 -27.43 -25.82 3.59
C ARG A 307 -27.05 -26.52 2.27
N ASP A 308 -27.52 -26.01 1.15
CA ASP A 308 -27.30 -26.59 -0.18
C ASP A 308 -26.03 -26.02 -0.82
N LEU A 309 -25.71 -24.77 -0.47
CA LEU A 309 -24.54 -24.04 -0.91
C LEU A 309 -23.81 -23.43 0.31
N ALA A 310 -22.54 -23.76 0.50
CA ALA A 310 -21.66 -23.01 1.38
C ALA A 310 -21.00 -21.90 0.56
N VAL A 311 -21.13 -20.64 0.96
CA VAL A 311 -20.66 -19.50 0.19
C VAL A 311 -19.72 -18.64 1.04
N THR A 312 -18.57 -18.26 0.49
CA THR A 312 -17.65 -17.32 1.11
C THR A 312 -17.37 -16.14 0.20
N GLY A 313 -16.98 -14.99 0.78
CA GLY A 313 -16.65 -13.77 0.07
C GLY A 313 -15.27 -13.23 0.45
N PHE A 314 -14.97 -12.01 0.03
CA PHE A 314 -13.77 -11.25 0.36
C PHE A 314 -14.13 -9.77 0.42
N ASP A 315 -13.52 -8.98 1.31
CA ASP A 315 -13.58 -7.54 1.60
C ASP A 315 -14.36 -7.18 2.88
N ASP A 316 -15.19 -8.06 3.42
CA ASP A 316 -16.09 -7.82 4.58
C ASP A 316 -16.89 -6.50 4.46
N LEU A 317 -17.54 -6.35 3.33
CA LEU A 317 -18.37 -5.19 3.07
C LEU A 317 -19.55 -5.10 4.07
N PRO A 318 -20.05 -3.90 4.39
CA PRO A 318 -21.09 -3.70 5.42
C PRO A 318 -22.35 -4.54 5.25
N PHE A 319 -22.69 -4.91 4.03
CA PHE A 319 -23.83 -5.78 3.76
C PHE A 319 -23.57 -7.26 4.04
N ALA A 320 -22.29 -7.72 4.02
CA ALA A 320 -21.94 -9.12 4.23
C ALA A 320 -22.48 -9.67 5.55
N ALA A 321 -22.41 -8.89 6.63
CA ALA A 321 -22.96 -9.24 7.93
C ALA A 321 -24.51 -9.23 7.99
N ARG A 322 -25.17 -8.61 7.01
CA ARG A 322 -26.64 -8.47 6.94
C ARG A 322 -27.28 -9.40 5.91
N MET A 323 -26.48 -10.15 5.16
CA MET A 323 -26.98 -11.21 4.28
C MET A 323 -27.66 -12.30 5.09
N ASN A 324 -28.51 -13.07 4.47
CA ASN A 324 -29.23 -14.17 5.14
C ASN A 324 -28.96 -15.51 4.42
N PRO A 325 -28.15 -16.39 5.05
CA PRO A 325 -27.39 -16.21 6.29
C PRO A 325 -26.25 -15.20 6.16
N PRO A 326 -25.71 -14.62 7.28
CA PRO A 326 -24.55 -13.73 7.24
C PRO A 326 -23.33 -14.37 6.58
N LEU A 327 -22.65 -13.61 5.69
CA LEU A 327 -21.58 -14.10 4.84
C LEU A 327 -20.25 -14.26 5.58
N THR A 328 -19.66 -15.46 5.52
CA THR A 328 -18.28 -15.72 5.87
C THR A 328 -17.38 -15.07 4.81
N THR A 329 -16.39 -14.29 5.24
CA THR A 329 -15.57 -13.48 4.31
C THR A 329 -14.18 -13.22 4.89
N VAL A 330 -13.36 -12.49 4.17
CA VAL A 330 -12.04 -12.01 4.63
C VAL A 330 -12.07 -10.49 4.74
N ARG A 331 -11.46 -9.97 5.79
CA ARG A 331 -11.27 -8.53 6.02
C ARG A 331 -9.81 -8.15 5.91
N THR A 332 -9.53 -7.07 5.18
CA THR A 332 -8.27 -6.35 5.25
C THR A 332 -8.49 -5.06 6.05
N ASP A 333 -7.60 -4.75 7.00
CA ASP A 333 -7.65 -3.48 7.74
C ASP A 333 -7.22 -2.32 6.82
N CYS A 334 -8.21 -1.68 6.18
CA CYS A 334 -7.98 -0.56 5.27
C CYS A 334 -7.43 0.69 5.98
N VAL A 335 -7.70 0.86 7.29
CA VAL A 335 -7.11 1.96 8.07
C VAL A 335 -5.62 1.72 8.24
N GLN A 336 -5.24 0.49 8.62
CA GLN A 336 -3.84 0.11 8.74
C GLN A 336 -3.12 0.18 7.38
N LEU A 337 -3.78 -0.21 6.30
CA LEU A 337 -3.23 -0.10 4.93
C LEU A 337 -2.91 1.36 4.58
N GLY A 338 -3.83 2.29 4.86
CA GLY A 338 -3.61 3.72 4.67
C GLY A 338 -2.46 4.25 5.52
N TYR A 339 -2.41 3.87 6.80
CA TYR A 339 -1.34 4.24 7.72
C TYR A 339 0.04 3.78 7.23
N GLN A 340 0.15 2.51 6.82
CA GLN A 340 1.39 1.95 6.28
C GLN A 340 1.80 2.57 4.94
N SER A 341 0.82 2.98 4.12
CA SER A 341 1.11 3.70 2.87
C SER A 341 1.74 5.06 3.12
N ALA A 342 1.22 5.82 4.10
CA ALA A 342 1.79 7.10 4.49
C ALA A 342 3.16 6.93 5.15
N TRP A 343 3.32 5.92 6.03
CA TRP A 343 4.60 5.58 6.61
C TRP A 343 5.65 5.26 5.54
N LEU A 344 5.30 4.38 4.60
CA LEU A 344 6.24 3.99 3.53
C LEU A 344 6.62 5.17 2.66
N LEU A 345 5.65 6.02 2.30
CA LEU A 345 5.91 7.22 1.51
C LEU A 345 6.85 8.19 2.24
N ASP A 346 6.64 8.44 3.53
CA ASP A 346 7.54 9.27 4.35
C ASP A 346 8.96 8.69 4.39
N GLN A 347 9.10 7.35 4.51
CA GLN A 347 10.42 6.72 4.46
C GLN A 347 11.11 6.88 3.10
N LEU A 348 10.35 6.83 1.99
CA LEU A 348 10.88 7.06 0.64
C LEU A 348 11.31 8.52 0.44
N ILE A 349 10.50 9.48 0.88
CA ILE A 349 10.84 10.91 0.82
C ILE A 349 12.14 11.18 1.59
N ARG A 350 12.29 10.60 2.78
CA ARG A 350 13.51 10.67 3.59
C ARG A 350 14.66 9.80 3.09
N ARG A 351 14.53 9.19 1.90
CA ARG A 351 15.53 8.35 1.24
C ARG A 351 16.07 7.20 2.08
N ARG A 352 15.24 6.63 2.97
CA ARG A 352 15.62 5.49 3.81
C ARG A 352 15.61 4.15 3.08
N PHE A 353 14.94 4.09 1.92
CA PHE A 353 14.95 2.94 1.02
C PHE A 353 15.53 3.33 -0.34
N LYS A 354 16.38 2.47 -0.89
CA LYS A 354 17.04 2.66 -2.20
C LYS A 354 16.29 1.97 -3.35
N CYS A 355 15.30 1.14 -3.04
CA CYS A 355 14.51 0.40 -4.02
C CYS A 355 13.04 0.38 -3.60
N ALA A 356 12.17 0.06 -4.55
CA ALA A 356 10.74 -0.12 -4.29
C ALA A 356 10.51 -1.20 -3.23
N GLN A 357 9.56 -0.94 -2.34
CA GLN A 357 9.19 -1.81 -1.23
C GLN A 357 7.79 -2.39 -1.47
N ARG A 358 7.56 -3.61 -0.97
CA ARG A 358 6.24 -4.24 -0.96
C ARG A 358 5.88 -4.60 0.48
N LEU A 359 4.80 -4.02 0.99
CA LEU A 359 4.27 -4.30 2.32
C LEU A 359 2.90 -4.96 2.18
N LEU A 360 2.70 -6.04 2.91
CA LEU A 360 1.41 -6.71 3.00
C LEU A 360 0.79 -6.47 4.38
N VAL A 361 -0.45 -6.00 4.40
CA VAL A 361 -1.28 -5.90 5.60
C VAL A 361 -2.01 -7.23 5.76
N PRO A 362 -1.88 -7.92 6.90
CA PRO A 362 -2.52 -9.21 7.13
C PRO A 362 -4.03 -9.13 6.92
N SER A 363 -4.59 -10.18 6.35
CA SER A 363 -6.02 -10.37 6.18
C SER A 363 -6.59 -11.26 7.29
N GLU A 364 -7.78 -10.94 7.78
CA GLU A 364 -8.48 -11.65 8.85
C GLU A 364 -9.66 -12.44 8.30
N LEU A 365 -9.78 -13.70 8.67
CA LEU A 365 -10.93 -14.54 8.33
C LEU A 365 -12.11 -14.24 9.27
N ILE A 366 -13.23 -13.80 8.70
CA ILE A 366 -14.45 -13.48 9.41
C ILE A 366 -15.48 -14.59 9.19
N ILE A 367 -15.54 -15.52 10.13
CA ILE A 367 -16.45 -16.68 10.05
C ILE A 367 -17.85 -16.27 10.48
N ARG A 368 -18.86 -16.61 9.64
CA ARG A 368 -20.28 -16.43 9.88
C ARG A 368 -21.06 -17.69 9.48
N SER A 369 -22.33 -17.56 9.13
CA SER A 369 -23.24 -18.70 8.98
C SER A 369 -23.47 -19.14 7.53
N SER A 370 -22.75 -18.58 6.55
CA SER A 370 -22.95 -18.93 5.13
C SER A 370 -22.23 -20.20 4.69
N CYS A 371 -21.35 -20.73 5.54
CA CYS A 371 -20.65 -21.98 5.29
C CYS A 371 -20.42 -22.77 6.58
#